data_cd9c192fb8c3f90fc97e675f71907912
#
_entry.id   cd9c192fb8c3f90fc97e675f71907912
#
_cell.length_a   1.000
_cell.length_b   1.000
_cell.length_c   1.000
_cell.angle_alpha   90.00
_cell.angle_beta   90.00
_cell.angle_gamma   90.00
#
_symmetry.space_group_name_H-M   'P 1'
#
loop_
_entity.id
_entity.type
_entity.pdbx_description
1 polymer ?
#
loop_
_entity_poly.entity_id
_entity_poly.type
_entity_poly.pdbx_seq_one_letter_code
_entity_poly.pdbx_strand_id
1 'polypeptide(L)'
;MIVLDEQLLGRGLERDMAQWYRGTVQFITDLCPHTIIKDEAIPVLLRRQAQPTFVTINERDFWRKVATDQRYCIVCFVLSDARAREIPLALRALLRRPELRTKAQRMGKIIRVTNNDLSYYTFSDRQVRSISLTAQ
;
A
#
# COMPACT_ATOMS: atom_id res chain seq x y z
N MET A 1 -5.74 9.25 1.23
CA MET A 1 -5.03 8.91 2.47
C MET A 1 -4.05 7.77 2.22
N ILE A 2 -2.81 7.93 2.62
CA ILE A 2 -1.81 6.87 2.64
C ILE A 2 -1.65 6.43 4.09
N VAL A 3 -1.72 5.11 4.34
CA VAL A 3 -1.53 4.51 5.65
C VAL A 3 -0.33 3.59 5.59
N LEU A 4 0.65 3.82 6.44
CA LEU A 4 1.90 3.05 6.47
C LEU A 4 1.86 1.99 7.57
N ASP A 5 2.38 0.80 7.26
CA ASP A 5 2.53 -0.27 8.23
C ASP A 5 3.51 0.12 9.34
N GLU A 6 3.32 -0.43 10.54
CA GLU A 6 4.16 -0.09 11.69
C GLU A 6 5.64 -0.40 11.46
N GLN A 7 5.96 -1.40 10.63
CA GLN A 7 7.33 -1.72 10.27
C GLN A 7 8.07 -0.56 9.62
N LEU A 8 7.33 0.41 9.10
CA LEU A 8 7.88 1.56 8.40
C LEU A 8 8.07 2.78 9.30
N LEU A 9 7.76 2.64 10.59
CA LEU A 9 7.96 3.72 11.57
C LEU A 9 9.44 4.06 11.74
N GLY A 10 9.72 5.33 12.06
CA GLY A 10 11.04 5.78 12.43
C GLY A 10 12.03 5.94 11.28
N ARG A 11 11.56 5.87 10.04
CA ARG A 11 12.42 5.96 8.85
C ARG A 11 12.29 7.29 8.10
N GLY A 12 11.38 8.17 8.54
CA GLY A 12 11.15 9.46 7.88
C GLY A 12 10.39 9.37 6.58
N LEU A 13 9.78 8.21 6.27
CA LEU A 13 9.10 8.00 4.99
C LEU A 13 7.89 8.93 4.84
N GLU A 14 7.14 9.16 5.92
CA GLU A 14 5.96 10.03 5.91
C GLU A 14 6.34 11.46 5.52
N ARG A 15 7.50 11.93 5.96
CA ARG A 15 8.00 13.25 5.62
C ARG A 15 8.34 13.33 4.13
N ASP A 16 9.00 12.31 3.62
CA ASP A 16 9.35 12.26 2.20
C ASP A 16 8.10 12.21 1.32
N MET A 17 7.09 11.44 1.74
CA MET A 17 5.83 11.35 1.00
C MET A 17 5.06 12.65 1.04
N ALA A 18 5.09 13.39 2.15
CA ALA A 18 4.39 14.66 2.29
C ALA A 18 4.90 15.71 1.31
N GLN A 19 6.10 15.56 0.78
CA GLN A 19 6.65 16.51 -0.20
C GLN A 19 5.92 16.46 -1.54
N TRP A 20 5.33 15.31 -1.90
CA TRP A 20 4.66 15.16 -3.19
C TRP A 20 3.19 14.71 -3.06
N TYR A 21 2.77 14.19 -1.91
CA TYR A 21 1.41 13.73 -1.70
C TYR A 21 0.63 14.78 -0.92
N ARG A 22 -0.48 15.25 -1.49
CA ARG A 22 -1.28 16.34 -0.88
C ARG A 22 -2.27 15.86 0.16
N GLY A 23 -2.56 14.55 0.19
CA GLY A 23 -3.47 14.00 1.18
C GLY A 23 -2.78 13.70 2.49
N THR A 24 -3.51 13.02 3.37
CA THR A 24 -3.00 12.62 4.68
C THR A 24 -2.09 11.41 4.55
N VAL A 25 -0.97 11.43 5.27
CA VAL A 25 -0.07 10.28 5.44
C VAL A 25 -0.05 9.95 6.92
N GLN A 26 -0.47 8.74 7.28
CA GLN A 26 -0.53 8.28 8.66
C GLN A 26 0.03 6.87 8.77
N PHE A 27 0.39 6.47 9.99
CA PHE A 27 0.72 5.08 10.27
C PHE A 27 -0.52 4.33 10.76
N ILE A 28 -0.54 3.02 10.56
CA ILE A 28 -1.65 2.19 11.03
C ILE A 28 -1.84 2.34 12.54
N THR A 29 -0.75 2.54 13.27
CA THR A 29 -0.78 2.77 14.73
C THR A 29 -1.50 4.05 15.12
N ASP A 30 -1.56 5.04 14.24
CA ASP A 30 -2.30 6.28 14.51
C ASP A 30 -3.81 6.07 14.45
N LEU A 31 -4.27 5.03 13.76
CA LEU A 31 -5.69 4.74 13.63
C LEU A 31 -6.26 4.06 14.87
N CYS A 32 -5.40 3.47 15.69
CA CYS A 32 -5.81 2.80 16.91
C CYS A 32 -4.67 2.94 17.94
N PRO A 33 -4.50 4.14 18.54
CA PRO A 33 -3.38 4.40 19.47
C PRO A 33 -3.44 3.53 20.72
N HIS A 34 -2.27 3.27 21.28
CA HIS A 34 -2.10 2.54 22.55
C HIS A 34 -2.58 1.09 22.51
N THR A 35 -2.66 0.51 21.32
CA THR A 35 -3.11 -0.86 21.12
C THR A 35 -2.13 -1.59 20.20
N ILE A 36 -1.84 -2.85 20.50
CA ILE A 36 -1.10 -3.71 19.59
C ILE A 36 -2.06 -4.10 18.47
N ILE A 37 -1.72 -3.75 17.24
CA ILE A 37 -2.57 -4.02 16.09
C ILE A 37 -2.07 -5.29 15.41
N LYS A 38 -2.87 -6.34 15.46
CA LYS A 38 -2.59 -7.60 14.75
C LYS A 38 -2.97 -7.45 13.29
N ASP A 39 -2.33 -8.23 12.43
CA ASP A 39 -2.55 -8.15 10.98
C ASP A 39 -4.02 -8.33 10.60
N GLU A 40 -4.75 -9.22 11.30
CA GLU A 40 -6.16 -9.44 11.01
C GLU A 40 -7.06 -8.24 11.33
N ALA A 41 -6.59 -7.33 12.18
CA ALA A 41 -7.34 -6.12 12.51
C ALA A 41 -7.14 -5.01 11.48
N ILE A 42 -6.09 -5.07 10.67
CA ILE A 42 -5.75 -4.02 9.71
C ILE A 42 -6.85 -3.78 8.69
N PRO A 43 -7.42 -4.81 8.03
CA PRO A 43 -8.53 -4.57 7.11
C PRO A 43 -9.72 -3.88 7.76
N VAL A 44 -10.03 -4.22 9.01
CA VAL A 44 -11.13 -3.59 9.75
C VAL A 44 -10.88 -2.10 9.93
N LEU A 45 -9.66 -1.73 10.33
CA LEU A 45 -9.29 -0.34 10.51
C LEU A 45 -9.30 0.43 9.19
N LEU A 46 -8.81 -0.18 8.12
CA LEU A 46 -8.77 0.45 6.80
C LEU A 46 -10.17 0.73 6.27
N ARG A 47 -11.12 -0.18 6.49
CA ARG A 47 -12.50 0.01 6.01
C ARG A 47 -13.19 1.21 6.65
N ARG A 48 -12.72 1.66 7.80
CA ARG A 48 -13.27 2.82 8.51
C ARG A 48 -12.73 4.15 8.00
N GLN A 49 -11.71 4.11 7.13
CA GLN A 49 -11.08 5.31 6.59
C GLN A 49 -11.66 5.65 5.22
N ALA A 50 -11.41 6.89 4.76
CA ALA A 50 -11.89 7.36 3.47
C ALA A 50 -10.91 6.97 2.37
N GLN A 51 -11.17 5.85 1.70
CA GLN A 51 -10.41 5.36 0.55
C GLN A 51 -8.90 5.31 0.80
N PRO A 52 -8.44 4.59 1.84
CA PRO A 52 -7.02 4.54 2.16
C PRO A 52 -6.24 3.64 1.22
N THR A 53 -4.97 4.01 0.99
CA THR A 53 -3.98 3.14 0.36
C THR A 53 -2.99 2.73 1.44
N PHE A 54 -3.01 1.45 1.81
CA PHE A 54 -2.13 0.90 2.84
C PHE A 54 -0.85 0.39 2.21
N VAL A 55 0.30 0.78 2.76
CA VAL A 55 1.61 0.43 2.23
C VAL A 55 2.37 -0.42 3.25
N THR A 56 2.87 -1.56 2.81
CA THR A 56 3.60 -2.51 3.65
C THR A 56 4.76 -3.14 2.89
N ILE A 57 5.75 -3.64 3.62
CA ILE A 57 6.79 -4.52 3.08
C ILE A 57 6.58 -5.96 3.52
N ASN A 58 5.46 -6.24 4.19
CA ASN A 58 5.12 -7.57 4.68
C ASN A 58 4.26 -8.30 3.64
N GLU A 59 4.88 -8.69 2.51
CA GLU A 59 4.19 -9.41 1.45
C GLU A 59 3.61 -10.72 1.95
N ARG A 60 4.37 -11.43 2.80
CA ARG A 60 3.99 -12.76 3.28
C ARG A 60 2.62 -12.77 3.94
N ASP A 61 2.30 -11.75 4.73
CA ASP A 61 1.06 -11.72 5.50
C ASP A 61 -0.09 -11.04 4.76
N PHE A 62 0.20 -10.26 3.70
CA PHE A 62 -0.83 -9.50 3.00
C PHE A 62 -1.12 -9.98 1.59
N TRP A 63 -0.09 -10.36 0.82
CA TRP A 63 -0.30 -10.76 -0.57
C TRP A 63 -1.07 -12.08 -0.63
N ARG A 64 -2.26 -12.05 -1.23
CA ARG A 64 -3.17 -13.18 -1.39
C ARG A 64 -3.66 -13.77 -0.07
N LYS A 65 -3.44 -13.07 1.03
CA LYS A 65 -3.87 -13.50 2.37
C LYS A 65 -5.03 -12.68 2.89
N VAL A 66 -5.09 -11.40 2.50
CA VAL A 66 -6.11 -10.47 2.96
C VAL A 66 -7.18 -10.37 1.88
N ALA A 67 -8.44 -10.31 2.31
CA ALA A 67 -9.56 -10.16 1.40
C ALA A 67 -9.51 -8.79 0.73
N THR A 68 -9.91 -8.74 -0.54
CA THR A 68 -10.11 -7.48 -1.23
C THR A 68 -11.39 -6.82 -0.75
N ASP A 69 -11.40 -5.47 -0.75
CA ASP A 69 -12.58 -4.69 -0.37
C ASP A 69 -12.56 -3.39 -1.16
N GLN A 70 -13.70 -2.97 -1.63
CA GLN A 70 -13.82 -1.73 -2.42
C GLN A 70 -13.43 -0.48 -1.64
N ARG A 71 -13.29 -0.57 -0.33
CA ARG A 71 -13.02 0.56 0.54
C ARG A 71 -11.54 0.79 0.81
N TYR A 72 -10.66 -0.10 0.35
CA TYR A 72 -9.22 0.09 0.52
C TYR A 72 -8.41 -0.46 -0.64
N CYS A 73 -7.15 -0.02 -0.68
CA CYS A 73 -6.12 -0.56 -1.55
C CYS A 73 -4.93 -0.96 -0.66
N ILE A 74 -4.31 -2.08 -0.95
CA ILE A 74 -3.09 -2.51 -0.25
C ILE A 74 -1.96 -2.63 -1.26
N VAL A 75 -0.82 -2.02 -0.93
CA VAL A 75 0.39 -2.08 -1.76
C VAL A 75 1.48 -2.79 -0.96
N CYS A 76 1.91 -3.95 -1.44
CA CYS A 76 2.98 -4.73 -0.84
C CYS A 76 4.26 -4.53 -1.66
N PHE A 77 5.22 -3.80 -1.11
CA PHE A 77 6.54 -3.67 -1.73
C PHE A 77 7.42 -4.84 -1.30
N VAL A 78 7.97 -5.56 -2.27
CA VAL A 78 8.87 -6.67 -2.00
C VAL A 78 10.28 -6.10 -1.86
N LEU A 79 10.58 -5.62 -0.67
CA LEU A 79 11.83 -4.97 -0.32
C LEU A 79 12.31 -5.46 1.04
N SER A 80 13.63 -5.50 1.23
CA SER A 80 14.20 -5.70 2.56
C SER A 80 14.00 -4.46 3.41
N ASP A 81 14.14 -4.60 4.73
CA ASP A 81 14.10 -3.47 5.65
C ASP A 81 15.10 -2.38 5.25
N ALA A 82 16.28 -2.77 4.84
CA ALA A 82 17.33 -1.81 4.46
C ALA A 82 16.94 -0.98 3.24
N ARG A 83 16.07 -1.51 2.37
CA ARG A 83 15.62 -0.83 1.16
C ARG A 83 14.29 -0.11 1.31
N ALA A 84 13.69 -0.12 2.51
CA ALA A 84 12.41 0.54 2.74
C ALA A 84 12.45 2.04 2.42
N ARG A 85 13.62 2.66 2.50
CA ARG A 85 13.81 4.07 2.14
C ARG A 85 13.49 4.38 0.67
N GLU A 86 13.41 3.36 -0.18
CA GLU A 86 13.06 3.52 -1.60
C GLU A 86 11.55 3.68 -1.81
N ILE A 87 10.75 3.39 -0.78
CA ILE A 87 9.28 3.38 -0.90
C ILE A 87 8.70 4.72 -1.35
N PRO A 88 9.11 5.88 -0.80
CA PRO A 88 8.48 7.14 -1.21
C PRO A 88 8.55 7.39 -2.71
N LEU A 89 9.71 7.20 -3.32
CA LEU A 89 9.85 7.40 -4.76
C LEU A 89 9.15 6.30 -5.56
N ALA A 90 9.23 5.06 -5.09
CA ALA A 90 8.58 3.94 -5.75
C ALA A 90 7.06 4.10 -5.72
N LEU A 91 6.51 4.53 -4.59
CA LEU A 91 5.07 4.77 -4.46
C LEU A 91 4.63 5.93 -5.34
N ARG A 92 5.42 7.00 -5.40
CA ARG A 92 5.12 8.14 -6.27
C ARG A 92 5.02 7.69 -7.73
N ALA A 93 5.98 6.89 -8.19
CA ALA A 93 5.96 6.36 -9.55
C ALA A 93 4.74 5.47 -9.77
N LEU A 94 4.42 4.62 -8.79
CA LEU A 94 3.26 3.74 -8.85
C LEU A 94 1.95 4.52 -9.01
N LEU A 95 1.77 5.57 -8.21
CA LEU A 95 0.54 6.37 -8.21
C LEU A 95 0.42 7.28 -9.43
N ARG A 96 1.45 7.38 -10.25
CA ARG A 96 1.40 8.11 -11.53
C ARG A 96 0.99 7.23 -12.70
N ARG A 97 0.94 5.92 -12.50
CA ARG A 97 0.53 5.01 -13.57
C ARG A 97 -0.95 5.20 -13.91
N PRO A 98 -1.31 5.13 -15.19
CA PRO A 98 -2.72 5.32 -15.58
C PRO A 98 -3.69 4.40 -14.85
N GLU A 99 -3.26 3.16 -14.54
CA GLU A 99 -4.10 2.15 -13.91
C GLU A 99 -4.38 2.45 -12.43
N LEU A 100 -3.57 3.31 -11.80
CA LEU A 100 -3.58 3.52 -10.34
C LEU A 100 -3.62 4.99 -9.94
N ARG A 101 -3.78 5.90 -10.90
CA ARG A 101 -3.65 7.34 -10.67
C ARG A 101 -4.68 7.89 -9.69
N THR A 102 -5.91 7.43 -9.77
CA THR A 102 -6.98 7.95 -8.91
C THR A 102 -7.29 6.98 -7.78
N LYS A 103 -7.89 7.50 -6.71
CA LYS A 103 -8.36 6.67 -5.60
C LYS A 103 -9.37 5.63 -6.09
N ALA A 104 -10.27 6.03 -6.98
CA ALA A 104 -11.27 5.12 -7.54
C ALA A 104 -10.62 3.95 -8.29
N GLN A 105 -9.54 4.21 -9.02
CA GLN A 105 -8.81 3.16 -9.74
C GLN A 105 -8.07 2.22 -8.79
N ARG A 106 -7.59 2.73 -7.65
CA ARG A 106 -6.84 1.93 -6.69
C ARG A 106 -7.73 1.09 -5.79
N MET A 107 -8.89 1.61 -5.42
CA MET A 107 -9.75 0.92 -4.44
C MET A 107 -10.16 -0.46 -4.95
N GLY A 108 -10.13 -1.42 -4.05
CA GLY A 108 -10.47 -2.80 -4.37
C GLY A 108 -9.29 -3.63 -4.87
N LYS A 109 -8.10 -3.05 -4.98
CA LYS A 109 -6.90 -3.74 -5.47
C LYS A 109 -5.94 -4.07 -4.36
N ILE A 110 -5.35 -5.24 -4.42
CA ILE A 110 -4.19 -5.60 -3.61
C ILE A 110 -3.04 -5.79 -4.60
N ILE A 111 -1.97 -5.02 -4.39
CA ILE A 111 -0.89 -4.84 -5.35
C ILE A 111 0.41 -5.34 -4.75
N ARG A 112 1.19 -6.06 -5.55
CA ARG A 112 2.53 -6.51 -5.19
C ARG A 112 3.52 -5.88 -6.16
N VAL A 113 4.53 -5.21 -5.62
CA VAL A 113 5.53 -4.49 -6.41
C VAL A 113 6.91 -5.11 -6.19
N THR A 114 7.52 -5.57 -7.26
CA THR A 114 8.93 -6.01 -7.27
C THR A 114 9.75 -4.99 -8.05
N ASN A 115 11.05 -5.25 -8.22
CA ASN A 115 11.89 -4.38 -9.04
C ASN A 115 11.44 -4.34 -10.51
N ASN A 116 10.86 -5.44 -11.00
CA ASN A 116 10.58 -5.61 -12.42
C ASN A 116 9.09 -5.63 -12.75
N ASP A 117 8.25 -5.99 -11.78
CA ASP A 117 6.84 -6.28 -12.05
C ASP A 117 5.94 -5.64 -11.03
N LEU A 118 4.74 -5.35 -11.48
CA LEU A 118 3.61 -5.00 -10.65
C LEU A 118 2.54 -6.05 -10.89
N SER A 119 2.07 -6.69 -9.84
CA SER A 119 0.98 -7.67 -9.92
C SER A 119 -0.15 -7.23 -9.01
N TYR A 120 -1.38 -7.51 -9.41
CA TYR A 120 -2.52 -7.16 -8.58
C TYR A 120 -3.70 -8.08 -8.85
N TYR A 121 -4.60 -8.15 -7.87
CA TYR A 121 -5.92 -8.74 -8.05
C TYR A 121 -6.96 -7.79 -7.47
N THR A 122 -8.20 -7.91 -7.94
CA THR A 122 -9.24 -6.94 -7.61
C THR A 122 -10.38 -7.59 -6.85
N PHE A 123 -11.24 -6.75 -6.28
CA PHE A 123 -12.46 -7.17 -5.62
C PHE A 123 -13.37 -7.96 -6.56
N SER A 124 -13.46 -7.56 -7.83
CA SER A 124 -14.33 -8.19 -8.81
C SER A 124 -13.66 -9.33 -9.58
N ASP A 125 -12.32 -9.39 -9.55
CA ASP A 125 -11.56 -10.37 -10.32
C ASP A 125 -10.38 -10.85 -9.50
N ARG A 126 -10.45 -12.10 -9.05
CA ARG A 126 -9.41 -12.69 -8.20
C ARG A 126 -8.21 -13.21 -8.98
N GLN A 127 -8.24 -13.11 -10.30
CA GLN A 127 -7.07 -13.47 -11.09
C GLN A 127 -5.98 -12.43 -10.91
N VAL A 128 -4.75 -12.92 -10.75
CA VAL A 128 -3.59 -12.04 -10.65
C VAL A 128 -3.25 -11.52 -12.05
N ARG A 129 -3.17 -10.20 -12.17
CA ARG A 129 -2.73 -9.52 -13.38
C ARG A 129 -1.37 -8.94 -13.13
N SER A 130 -0.51 -8.99 -14.13
CA SER A 130 0.87 -8.49 -14.02
C SER A 130 1.17 -7.48 -15.09
N ILE A 131 1.93 -6.45 -14.70
CA ILE A 131 2.41 -5.40 -15.60
C ILE A 131 3.91 -5.30 -15.42
N SER A 132 4.67 -5.36 -16.52
CA SER A 132 6.10 -5.17 -16.46
C SER A 132 6.44 -3.71 -16.17
N LEU A 133 7.33 -3.47 -15.22
CA LEU A 133 7.81 -2.14 -14.88
C LEU A 133 9.11 -1.79 -15.61
N THR A 134 9.71 -2.76 -16.31
CA THR A 134 10.91 -2.48 -17.09
C THR A 134 10.57 -1.60 -18.27
N ALA A 135 11.36 -0.56 -18.50
CA ALA A 135 11.15 0.35 -19.61
C ALA A 135 11.36 -0.38 -20.93
N GLN A 136 10.48 -0.09 -21.86
CA GLN A 136 10.56 -0.60 -23.21
C GLN A 136 11.23 0.44 -24.09
#